data_106f28148717ca803c91786d0fb222b7
#
_entry.id   106f28148717ca803c91786d0fb222b7
#
_cell.length_a   1.000
_cell.length_b   1.000
_cell.length_c   1.000
_cell.angle_alpha   90.00
_cell.angle_beta   90.00
_cell.angle_gamma   90.00
#
_symmetry.space_group_name_H-M   'P 1'
#
loop_
_entity.id
_entity.type
_entity.pdbx_description
1 polymer ?
#
loop_
_entity_poly.entity_id
_entity_poly.type
_entity_poly.pdbx_seq_one_letter_code
_entity_poly.pdbx_strand_id
1 'polypeptide(L)'
;MKFAEYERAVAETDILDSQDLVLPMLGLAGEIGSLAAQYKKIQRDHTGYRAFSDEVREELGDLFWYATALARRCNLSLEEILSDNVRKTRERFLRPATPPPHLLFDDSAPPSQQLPRSLDITFTDSLVEGKGKSPVQTVRIYRGNNAVGDPLDDNSDDDDNYRYHDVFHLAHMAVLGWSPVMRSLLKMKRSTDRDVDRIQDGGRAIAVEEGMTAYVFSMARAHSFFSTAAAIPAEIVKACQAMTAHLEVSRRSAQDWEYAILAGYRVFEELTANKGGTVHLDLHARTITYSVPRSGDAEGE
;
A
#
# COMPACT_ATOMS: atom_id res chain seq x y z
N MET A 1 -18.21 27.65 15.84
CA MET A 1 -16.79 28.02 16.04
C MET A 1 -15.96 27.33 14.97
N LYS A 2 -15.04 28.04 14.30
CA LYS A 2 -14.11 27.48 13.33
C LYS A 2 -12.83 27.02 14.04
N PHE A 3 -12.07 26.10 13.43
CA PHE A 3 -10.81 25.60 14.04
C PHE A 3 -9.85 26.71 14.40
N ALA A 4 -9.61 27.65 13.49
CA ALA A 4 -8.74 28.80 13.76
C ALA A 4 -9.22 29.73 14.90
N GLU A 5 -10.52 29.78 15.19
CA GLU A 5 -11.08 30.50 16.32
C GLU A 5 -10.76 29.77 17.62
N TYR A 6 -10.88 28.45 17.62
CA TYR A 6 -10.54 27.59 18.74
C TYR A 6 -9.05 27.63 19.07
N GLU A 7 -8.18 27.51 18.06
CA GLU A 7 -6.72 27.62 18.21
C GLU A 7 -6.31 28.96 18.85
N ARG A 8 -6.96 30.05 18.47
CA ARG A 8 -6.73 31.37 19.09
C ARG A 8 -7.18 31.40 20.54
N ALA A 9 -8.36 30.87 20.86
CA ALA A 9 -8.86 30.83 22.24
C ALA A 9 -7.97 29.99 23.14
N VAL A 10 -7.45 28.85 22.65
CA VAL A 10 -6.44 28.05 23.35
C VAL A 10 -5.16 28.86 23.56
N ALA A 11 -4.71 29.60 22.55
CA ALA A 11 -3.52 30.43 22.67
C ALA A 11 -3.64 31.53 23.76
N GLU A 12 -4.83 32.09 23.92
CA GLU A 12 -5.11 33.11 24.92
C GLU A 12 -5.14 32.55 26.36
N THR A 13 -5.50 31.30 26.50
CA THR A 13 -5.63 30.61 27.80
C THR A 13 -4.43 29.73 28.16
N ASP A 14 -3.53 29.49 27.23
CA ASP A 14 -2.34 28.65 27.41
C ASP A 14 -1.23 29.46 28.10
N ILE A 15 -1.18 29.35 29.42
CA ILE A 15 -0.17 29.99 30.29
C ILE A 15 1.07 29.13 30.53
N LEU A 16 1.12 27.92 29.93
CA LEU A 16 2.26 27.01 30.07
C LEU A 16 3.47 27.53 29.26
N ASP A 17 4.68 27.11 29.65
CA ASP A 17 5.88 27.40 28.87
C ASP A 17 5.71 26.90 27.43
N SER A 18 5.95 27.80 26.47
CA SER A 18 5.79 27.52 25.04
C SER A 18 6.71 26.42 24.52
N GLN A 19 7.79 26.11 25.23
CA GLN A 19 8.76 25.07 24.87
C GLN A 19 8.49 23.74 25.61
N ASP A 20 7.63 23.75 26.62
CA ASP A 20 7.31 22.55 27.41
C ASP A 20 6.29 21.67 26.66
N LEU A 21 6.74 20.52 26.17
CA LEU A 21 5.88 19.51 25.59
C LEU A 21 5.35 18.51 26.65
N VAL A 22 6.00 18.43 27.81
CA VAL A 22 5.69 17.40 28.81
C VAL A 22 4.38 17.70 29.51
N LEU A 23 4.16 18.94 29.94
CA LEU A 23 2.91 19.31 30.65
C LEU A 23 1.65 19.07 29.80
N PRO A 24 1.56 19.49 28.53
CA PRO A 24 0.40 19.13 27.71
C PRO A 24 0.21 17.63 27.52
N MET A 25 1.28 16.84 27.39
CA MET A 25 1.18 15.37 27.31
C MET A 25 0.70 14.74 28.60
N LEU A 26 1.16 15.24 29.75
CA LEU A 26 0.66 14.78 31.06
C LEU A 26 -0.80 15.18 31.28
N GLY A 27 -1.20 16.37 30.84
CA GLY A 27 -2.60 16.81 30.84
C GLY A 27 -3.47 15.84 30.02
N LEU A 28 -3.10 15.56 28.77
CA LEU A 28 -3.80 14.56 27.93
C LEU A 28 -3.94 13.21 28.64
N ALA A 29 -2.88 12.72 29.28
CA ALA A 29 -2.92 11.45 30.02
C ALA A 29 -3.85 11.53 31.24
N GLY A 30 -3.87 12.67 31.93
CA GLY A 30 -4.76 12.94 33.05
C GLY A 30 -6.23 12.88 32.64
N GLU A 31 -6.61 13.61 31.57
CA GLU A 31 -8.00 13.66 31.11
C GLU A 31 -8.49 12.31 30.55
N ILE A 32 -7.60 11.52 29.93
CA ILE A 32 -7.93 10.13 29.57
C ILE A 32 -8.23 9.30 30.83
N GLY A 33 -7.47 9.49 31.90
CA GLY A 33 -7.73 8.85 33.20
C GLY A 33 -9.07 9.26 33.80
N SER A 34 -9.38 10.55 33.73
CA SER A 34 -10.67 11.11 34.17
C SER A 34 -11.84 10.53 33.37
N LEU A 35 -11.77 10.50 32.05
CA LEU A 35 -12.76 9.84 31.20
C LEU A 35 -12.98 8.36 31.58
N ALA A 36 -11.88 7.61 31.78
CA ALA A 36 -11.97 6.22 32.22
C ALA A 36 -12.65 6.07 33.57
N ALA A 37 -12.45 7.04 34.50
CA ALA A 37 -13.13 7.08 35.80
C ALA A 37 -14.64 7.34 35.65
N GLN A 38 -15.07 8.22 34.71
CA GLN A 38 -16.49 8.43 34.42
C GLN A 38 -17.13 7.15 33.89
N TYR A 39 -16.45 6.43 32.99
CA TYR A 39 -16.94 5.14 32.49
C TYR A 39 -17.08 4.09 33.63
N LYS A 40 -16.12 4.02 34.56
CA LYS A 40 -16.21 3.14 35.73
C LYS A 40 -17.41 3.49 36.61
N LYS A 41 -17.69 4.78 36.82
CA LYS A 41 -18.86 5.23 37.58
C LYS A 41 -20.16 4.78 36.97
N ILE A 42 -20.34 4.96 35.65
CA ILE A 42 -21.60 4.54 34.98
C ILE A 42 -21.75 3.01 34.99
N GLN A 43 -20.67 2.24 34.84
CA GLN A 43 -20.73 0.78 34.95
C GLN A 43 -21.10 0.30 36.37
N ARG A 44 -20.67 0.99 37.40
CA ARG A 44 -20.96 0.64 38.78
C ARG A 44 -22.36 1.10 39.23
N ASP A 45 -22.71 2.34 38.91
CA ASP A 45 -23.87 3.05 39.50
C ASP A 45 -25.09 3.08 38.55
N HIS A 46 -24.92 2.62 37.29
CA HIS A 46 -25.95 2.51 36.25
C HIS A 46 -26.81 3.79 36.13
N THR A 47 -28.13 3.68 36.25
CA THR A 47 -29.08 4.78 36.15
C THR A 47 -28.99 5.80 37.31
N GLY A 48 -28.29 5.45 38.36
CA GLY A 48 -28.02 6.38 39.49
C GLY A 48 -27.02 7.47 39.13
N TYR A 49 -26.14 7.25 38.14
CA TYR A 49 -25.16 8.24 37.69
C TYR A 49 -25.69 9.06 36.51
N ARG A 50 -26.36 10.17 36.79
CA ARG A 50 -27.01 11.04 35.76
C ARG A 50 -26.09 12.06 35.12
N ALA A 51 -24.97 12.41 35.80
CA ALA A 51 -24.04 13.43 35.32
C ALA A 51 -23.07 12.95 34.25
N PHE A 52 -23.13 11.68 33.81
CA PHE A 52 -22.15 11.07 32.90
C PHE A 52 -21.89 11.89 31.62
N SER A 53 -22.94 12.35 30.96
CA SER A 53 -22.77 13.09 29.70
C SER A 53 -22.15 14.47 29.88
N ASP A 54 -22.40 15.12 31.01
CA ASP A 54 -21.85 16.45 31.33
C ASP A 54 -20.38 16.33 31.71
N GLU A 55 -20.03 15.38 32.55
CA GLU A 55 -18.65 15.08 32.93
C GLU A 55 -17.81 14.66 31.75
N VAL A 56 -18.34 13.78 30.87
CA VAL A 56 -17.63 13.38 29.64
C VAL A 56 -17.43 14.57 28.71
N ARG A 57 -18.38 15.51 28.64
CA ARG A 57 -18.24 16.71 27.82
C ARG A 57 -17.12 17.62 28.32
N GLU A 58 -16.98 17.76 29.63
CA GLU A 58 -15.91 18.52 30.29
C GLU A 58 -14.55 17.89 29.99
N GLU A 59 -14.37 16.61 30.30
CA GLU A 59 -13.11 15.90 30.08
C GLU A 59 -12.69 15.87 28.57
N LEU A 60 -13.66 15.74 27.66
CA LEU A 60 -13.38 15.86 26.23
C LEU A 60 -12.97 17.27 25.83
N GLY A 61 -13.54 18.30 26.46
CA GLY A 61 -13.15 19.70 26.26
C GLY A 61 -11.68 19.92 26.64
N ASP A 62 -11.28 19.41 27.79
CA ASP A 62 -9.92 19.51 28.29
C ASP A 62 -8.92 18.71 27.44
N LEU A 63 -9.29 17.52 26.97
CA LEU A 63 -8.51 16.76 25.99
C LEU A 63 -8.25 17.55 24.70
N PHE A 64 -9.27 18.22 24.15
CA PHE A 64 -9.11 19.06 22.96
C PHE A 64 -8.22 20.27 23.24
N TRP A 65 -8.33 20.87 24.42
CA TRP A 65 -7.49 21.99 24.82
C TRP A 65 -6.01 21.55 24.86
N TYR A 66 -5.67 20.51 25.62
CA TYR A 66 -4.30 20.00 25.70
C TYR A 66 -3.75 19.51 24.34
N ALA A 67 -4.58 18.83 23.55
CA ALA A 67 -4.17 18.40 22.20
C ALA A 67 -3.84 19.59 21.30
N THR A 68 -4.65 20.64 21.36
CA THR A 68 -4.41 21.87 20.58
C THR A 68 -3.19 22.63 21.09
N ALA A 69 -3.00 22.73 22.40
CA ALA A 69 -1.82 23.33 23.00
C ALA A 69 -0.52 22.59 22.59
N LEU A 70 -0.55 21.26 22.53
CA LEU A 70 0.57 20.44 22.06
C LEU A 70 0.81 20.63 20.55
N ALA A 71 -0.25 20.60 19.72
CA ALA A 71 -0.13 20.83 18.27
C ALA A 71 0.54 22.16 17.96
N ARG A 72 0.14 23.25 18.63
CA ARG A 72 0.73 24.58 18.49
C ARG A 72 2.23 24.60 18.82
N ARG A 73 2.67 23.91 19.88
CA ARG A 73 4.10 23.79 20.25
C ARG A 73 4.90 23.03 19.19
N CYS A 74 4.25 22.11 18.47
CA CYS A 74 4.85 21.39 17.35
C CYS A 74 4.74 22.12 16.02
N ASN A 75 4.21 23.36 15.98
CA ASN A 75 3.91 24.12 14.74
C ASN A 75 2.99 23.37 13.78
N LEU A 76 2.01 22.64 14.32
CA LEU A 76 1.00 21.90 13.56
C LEU A 76 -0.35 22.60 13.66
N SER A 77 -1.10 22.63 12.54
CA SER A 77 -2.48 23.12 12.51
C SER A 77 -3.46 22.03 12.94
N LEU A 78 -4.39 22.39 13.83
CA LEU A 78 -5.47 21.48 14.23
C LEU A 78 -6.34 21.08 13.03
N GLU A 79 -6.61 21.98 12.10
CA GLU A 79 -7.38 21.72 10.88
C GLU A 79 -6.69 20.69 10.00
N GLU A 80 -5.36 20.81 9.81
CA GLU A 80 -4.58 19.84 9.05
C GLU A 80 -4.56 18.47 9.72
N ILE A 81 -4.31 18.41 11.04
CA ILE A 81 -4.34 17.16 11.82
C ILE A 81 -5.67 16.43 11.64
N LEU A 82 -6.79 17.15 11.82
CA LEU A 82 -8.12 16.57 11.73
C LEU A 82 -8.48 16.17 10.30
N SER A 83 -8.13 16.98 9.30
CA SER A 83 -8.36 16.69 7.88
C SER A 83 -7.59 15.43 7.45
N ASP A 84 -6.33 15.32 7.84
CA ASP A 84 -5.51 14.15 7.56
C ASP A 84 -6.04 12.89 8.26
N ASN A 85 -6.52 13.02 9.49
CA ASN A 85 -7.12 11.91 10.21
C ASN A 85 -8.42 11.44 9.53
N VAL A 86 -9.31 12.38 9.14
CA VAL A 86 -10.55 12.05 8.42
C VAL A 86 -10.24 11.39 7.08
N ARG A 87 -9.27 11.90 6.32
CA ARG A 87 -8.83 11.28 5.07
C ARG A 87 -8.35 9.86 5.30
N LYS A 88 -7.42 9.66 6.23
CA LYS A 88 -6.88 8.34 6.61
C LYS A 88 -7.97 7.35 7.04
N THR A 89 -8.91 7.78 7.85
CA THR A 89 -9.99 6.90 8.35
C THR A 89 -10.98 6.56 7.24
N ARG A 90 -11.32 7.52 6.36
CA ARG A 90 -12.15 7.25 5.19
C ARG A 90 -11.49 6.26 4.24
N GLU A 91 -10.23 6.45 3.89
CA GLU A 91 -9.45 5.52 3.07
C GLU A 91 -9.42 4.10 3.67
N ARG A 92 -9.37 4.00 4.99
CA ARG A 92 -9.33 2.71 5.68
C ARG A 92 -10.67 1.99 5.77
N PHE A 93 -11.75 2.73 6.03
CA PHE A 93 -13.05 2.14 6.39
C PHE A 93 -14.14 2.32 5.31
N LEU A 94 -14.01 3.28 4.41
CA LEU A 94 -14.96 3.53 3.32
C LEU A 94 -14.33 3.10 1.99
N ARG A 95 -14.28 1.77 1.76
CA ARG A 95 -13.63 1.20 0.59
C ARG A 95 -14.65 0.95 -0.53
N PRO A 96 -14.49 1.55 -1.71
CA PRO A 96 -15.22 1.11 -2.89
C PRO A 96 -14.80 -0.31 -3.29
N ALA A 97 -15.70 -1.07 -3.89
CA ALA A 97 -15.41 -2.44 -4.35
C ALA A 97 -14.31 -2.49 -5.42
N THR A 98 -14.19 -1.42 -6.22
CA THR A 98 -13.15 -1.23 -7.23
C THR A 98 -12.43 0.09 -7.00
N PRO A 99 -11.11 0.16 -7.24
CA PRO A 99 -10.38 1.41 -7.10
C PRO A 99 -10.90 2.45 -8.11
N PRO A 100 -11.04 3.73 -7.71
CA PRO A 100 -11.49 4.78 -8.63
C PRO A 100 -10.48 4.99 -9.77
N PRO A 101 -10.93 5.41 -10.96
CA PRO A 101 -10.02 5.75 -12.07
C PRO A 101 -9.00 6.80 -11.66
N HIS A 102 -7.80 6.74 -12.23
CA HIS A 102 -6.77 7.75 -12.07
C HIS A 102 -6.04 8.01 -13.39
N LEU A 103 -5.40 9.17 -13.48
CA LEU A 103 -4.50 9.46 -14.61
C LEU A 103 -3.25 8.58 -14.50
N LEU A 104 -2.82 8.02 -15.62
CA LEU A 104 -1.60 7.23 -15.71
C LEU A 104 -0.38 8.18 -15.79
N PHE A 105 0.74 7.75 -15.25
CA PHE A 105 1.96 8.57 -15.19
C PHE A 105 2.62 8.79 -16.56
N ASP A 106 2.15 8.10 -17.58
CA ASP A 106 2.73 8.12 -18.92
C ASP A 106 1.74 8.59 -20.00
N ASP A 107 0.60 9.17 -19.64
CA ASP A 107 -0.40 9.64 -20.61
C ASP A 107 0.16 10.69 -21.56
N SER A 108 1.16 11.47 -21.13
CA SER A 108 1.86 12.47 -21.95
C SER A 108 3.06 11.92 -22.71
N ALA A 109 3.49 10.69 -22.46
CA ALA A 109 4.63 10.09 -23.16
C ALA A 109 4.25 9.61 -24.57
N PRO A 110 5.21 9.47 -25.48
CA PRO A 110 4.98 8.86 -26.79
C PRO A 110 4.36 7.45 -26.66
N PRO A 111 3.49 7.01 -27.58
CA PRO A 111 2.82 5.69 -27.50
C PRO A 111 3.76 4.50 -27.30
N SER A 112 4.97 4.56 -27.87
CA SER A 112 5.99 3.50 -27.71
C SER A 112 6.61 3.44 -26.30
N GLN A 113 6.37 4.45 -25.47
CA GLN A 113 6.88 4.57 -24.11
C GLN A 113 5.74 4.53 -23.05
N GLN A 114 4.52 4.33 -23.52
CA GLN A 114 3.36 4.10 -22.64
C GLN A 114 3.24 2.62 -22.30
N LEU A 115 2.99 2.31 -21.04
CA LEU A 115 2.62 0.95 -20.63
C LEU A 115 1.37 0.50 -21.40
N PRO A 116 1.27 -0.75 -21.85
CA PRO A 116 0.08 -1.26 -22.50
C PRO A 116 -1.14 -1.08 -21.59
N ARG A 117 -2.20 -0.49 -22.11
CA ARG A 117 -3.43 -0.26 -21.35
C ARG A 117 -4.19 -1.56 -21.10
N SER A 118 -3.97 -2.56 -21.92
CA SER A 118 -4.41 -3.95 -21.74
C SER A 118 -3.24 -4.87 -22.12
N LEU A 119 -3.01 -5.90 -21.32
CA LEU A 119 -1.87 -6.80 -21.51
C LEU A 119 -2.20 -8.19 -20.97
N ASP A 120 -1.86 -9.21 -21.75
CA ASP A 120 -1.88 -10.61 -21.34
C ASP A 120 -0.45 -11.11 -21.16
N ILE A 121 -0.17 -11.73 -20.02
CA ILE A 121 1.11 -12.37 -19.71
C ILE A 121 0.85 -13.81 -19.29
N THR A 122 1.50 -14.75 -19.97
CA THR A 122 1.42 -16.17 -19.63
C THR A 122 2.61 -16.59 -18.79
N PHE A 123 2.36 -17.24 -17.68
CA PHE A 123 3.32 -17.85 -16.77
C PHE A 123 3.43 -19.33 -17.11
N THR A 124 4.62 -19.81 -17.42
CA THR A 124 4.89 -21.22 -17.68
C THR A 124 5.88 -21.74 -16.65
N ASP A 125 5.43 -22.72 -15.88
CA ASP A 125 6.24 -23.42 -14.88
C ASP A 125 6.90 -24.63 -15.54
N SER A 126 8.20 -24.83 -15.33
CA SER A 126 8.98 -25.92 -15.92
C SER A 126 10.09 -26.38 -14.98
N LEU A 127 10.41 -27.68 -15.05
CA LEU A 127 11.53 -28.26 -14.36
C LEU A 127 12.76 -28.24 -15.27
N VAL A 128 13.79 -27.48 -14.88
CA VAL A 128 15.03 -27.38 -15.67
C VAL A 128 16.11 -28.24 -15.04
N GLU A 129 16.67 -29.18 -15.82
CA GLU A 129 17.80 -29.99 -15.41
C GLU A 129 19.08 -29.15 -15.39
N GLY A 130 19.65 -28.98 -14.23
CA GLY A 130 20.97 -28.36 -14.07
C GLY A 130 22.10 -29.32 -14.48
N LYS A 131 23.10 -28.86 -15.22
CA LYS A 131 24.31 -29.65 -15.50
C LYS A 131 25.00 -30.06 -14.19
N GLY A 132 24.77 -31.32 -13.74
CA GLY A 132 25.36 -31.86 -12.51
C GLY A 132 24.77 -31.36 -11.20
N LYS A 133 23.61 -30.75 -11.22
CA LYS A 133 22.81 -30.28 -10.06
C LYS A 133 21.41 -30.91 -10.09
N SER A 134 20.75 -30.97 -8.95
CA SER A 134 19.34 -31.36 -8.87
C SER A 134 18.49 -30.45 -9.79
N PRO A 135 17.43 -31.00 -10.41
CA PRO A 135 16.49 -30.21 -11.18
C PRO A 135 15.91 -29.07 -10.34
N VAL A 136 15.75 -27.90 -10.97
CA VAL A 136 15.21 -26.70 -10.31
C VAL A 136 13.90 -26.30 -10.99
N GLN A 137 12.88 -26.05 -10.19
CA GLN A 137 11.62 -25.50 -10.68
C GLN A 137 11.81 -24.05 -11.08
N THR A 138 11.41 -23.70 -12.32
CA THR A 138 11.54 -22.34 -12.84
C THR A 138 10.24 -21.88 -13.48
N VAL A 139 10.02 -20.57 -13.41
CA VAL A 139 8.92 -19.90 -14.09
C VAL A 139 9.48 -18.96 -15.15
N ARG A 140 8.88 -18.97 -16.33
CA ARG A 140 9.15 -18.00 -17.39
C ARG A 140 7.85 -17.31 -17.79
N ILE A 141 7.92 -16.01 -18.02
CA ILE A 141 6.76 -15.23 -18.46
C ILE A 141 6.86 -14.89 -19.96
N TYR A 142 5.69 -14.84 -20.62
CA TYR A 142 5.58 -14.59 -22.04
C TYR A 142 4.51 -13.53 -22.33
N ARG A 143 4.80 -12.69 -23.33
CA ARG A 143 3.83 -11.81 -23.99
C ARG A 143 3.57 -12.38 -25.40
N GLY A 144 2.45 -13.06 -25.58
CA GLY A 144 2.27 -13.92 -26.77
C GLY A 144 3.38 -14.96 -26.82
N ASN A 145 4.10 -15.04 -27.93
CA ASN A 145 5.22 -15.98 -28.14
C ASN A 145 6.59 -15.41 -27.70
N ASN A 146 6.64 -14.18 -27.18
CA ASN A 146 7.91 -13.56 -26.82
C ASN A 146 8.15 -13.68 -25.32
N ALA A 147 9.28 -14.28 -24.95
CA ALA A 147 9.71 -14.31 -23.54
C ALA A 147 9.97 -12.89 -23.03
N VAL A 148 9.58 -12.64 -21.79
CA VAL A 148 9.78 -11.37 -21.06
C VAL A 148 10.68 -11.68 -19.87
N GLY A 149 11.86 -11.05 -19.81
CA GLY A 149 12.85 -11.33 -18.76
C GLY A 149 13.51 -12.71 -18.86
N ASP A 150 14.24 -13.07 -17.82
CA ASP A 150 14.90 -14.34 -17.67
C ASP A 150 14.00 -15.34 -16.89
N PRO A 151 14.28 -16.66 -16.99
CA PRO A 151 13.59 -17.63 -16.12
C PRO A 151 13.93 -17.37 -14.65
N LEU A 152 12.93 -17.46 -13.80
CA LEU A 152 13.04 -17.26 -12.36
C LEU A 152 12.92 -18.58 -11.61
N ASP A 153 13.71 -18.76 -10.59
CA ASP A 153 13.55 -19.79 -9.56
C ASP A 153 13.28 -19.13 -8.20
N ASP A 154 13.05 -19.93 -7.16
CA ASP A 154 12.77 -19.36 -5.84
C ASP A 154 14.00 -18.71 -5.18
N ASN A 155 15.19 -18.98 -5.70
CA ASN A 155 16.47 -18.52 -5.12
C ASN A 155 16.58 -18.77 -3.59
N SER A 156 16.00 -19.89 -3.15
CA SER A 156 15.86 -20.26 -1.74
C SER A 156 15.98 -21.78 -1.60
N ASP A 157 16.38 -22.25 -0.41
CA ASP A 157 16.31 -23.67 -0.07
C ASP A 157 14.86 -24.14 0.18
N ASP A 158 13.97 -23.21 0.51
CA ASP A 158 12.54 -23.44 0.65
C ASP A 158 11.82 -23.20 -0.67
N ASP A 159 10.98 -24.12 -1.10
CA ASP A 159 10.03 -23.94 -2.21
C ASP A 159 8.84 -23.12 -1.71
N ASP A 160 8.98 -21.78 -1.77
CA ASP A 160 7.94 -20.84 -1.34
C ASP A 160 7.19 -20.18 -2.50
N ASN A 161 7.48 -20.62 -3.73
CA ASN A 161 6.90 -20.10 -4.97
C ASN A 161 7.28 -18.65 -5.31
N TYR A 162 8.35 -18.09 -4.73
CA TYR A 162 8.82 -16.75 -5.07
C TYR A 162 9.14 -16.59 -6.56
N ARG A 163 9.40 -17.67 -7.28
CA ARG A 163 9.59 -17.69 -8.75
C ARG A 163 8.43 -17.07 -9.55
N TYR A 164 7.25 -16.90 -8.93
CA TYR A 164 6.10 -16.20 -9.53
C TYR A 164 6.03 -14.71 -9.20
N HIS A 165 7.05 -14.12 -8.53
CA HIS A 165 6.97 -12.76 -7.98
C HIS A 165 6.75 -11.65 -9.02
N ASP A 166 7.04 -11.89 -10.31
CA ASP A 166 6.72 -10.96 -11.39
C ASP A 166 5.22 -10.58 -11.43
N VAL A 167 4.33 -11.42 -10.88
CA VAL A 167 2.91 -11.09 -10.78
C VAL A 167 2.66 -9.86 -9.91
N PHE A 168 3.51 -9.58 -8.93
CA PHE A 168 3.39 -8.40 -8.08
C PHE A 168 3.77 -7.13 -8.83
N HIS A 169 4.80 -7.18 -9.69
CA HIS A 169 5.15 -6.09 -10.61
C HIS A 169 4.03 -5.82 -11.61
N LEU A 170 3.38 -6.87 -12.12
CA LEU A 170 2.20 -6.76 -12.97
C LEU A 170 1.01 -6.13 -12.22
N ALA A 171 0.80 -6.47 -10.94
CA ALA A 171 -0.23 -5.86 -10.12
C ALA A 171 0.04 -4.37 -9.84
N HIS A 172 1.29 -3.99 -9.56
CA HIS A 172 1.69 -2.59 -9.45
C HIS A 172 1.44 -1.84 -10.76
N MET A 173 1.80 -2.44 -11.89
CA MET A 173 1.54 -1.88 -13.22
C MET A 173 0.04 -1.68 -13.46
N ALA A 174 -0.80 -2.69 -13.21
CA ALA A 174 -2.22 -2.65 -13.48
C ALA A 174 -2.97 -1.67 -12.56
N VAL A 175 -2.71 -1.73 -11.25
CA VAL A 175 -3.48 -1.00 -10.23
C VAL A 175 -2.93 0.39 -9.96
N LEU A 176 -1.61 0.54 -9.90
CA LEU A 176 -0.95 1.83 -9.61
C LEU A 176 -0.62 2.62 -10.88
N GLY A 177 -0.64 1.99 -12.06
CA GLY A 177 -0.13 2.57 -13.31
C GLY A 177 1.38 2.78 -13.26
N TRP A 178 2.10 2.03 -12.42
CA TRP A 178 3.51 2.20 -12.11
C TRP A 178 4.20 0.85 -11.94
N SER A 179 5.27 0.62 -12.64
CA SER A 179 6.25 -0.43 -12.42
C SER A 179 7.50 -0.15 -13.24
N PRO A 180 8.59 0.39 -12.66
CA PRO A 180 9.88 0.52 -13.34
C PRO A 180 10.46 -0.83 -13.74
N VAL A 181 10.20 -1.92 -13.01
CA VAL A 181 10.60 -3.29 -13.39
C VAL A 181 9.93 -3.67 -14.70
N MET A 182 8.60 -3.60 -14.81
CA MET A 182 7.88 -3.95 -16.04
C MET A 182 8.23 -3.02 -17.20
N ARG A 183 8.48 -1.72 -16.97
CA ARG A 183 8.97 -0.81 -18.01
C ARG A 183 10.31 -1.27 -18.57
N SER A 184 11.20 -1.77 -17.71
CA SER A 184 12.49 -2.33 -18.13
C SER A 184 12.32 -3.62 -18.91
N LEU A 185 11.54 -4.56 -18.39
CA LEU A 185 11.31 -5.88 -19.02
C LEU A 185 10.60 -5.75 -20.38
N LEU A 186 9.59 -4.88 -20.47
CA LEU A 186 8.84 -4.61 -21.70
C LEU A 186 9.55 -3.63 -22.66
N LYS A 187 10.71 -3.07 -22.27
CA LYS A 187 11.49 -2.08 -23.04
C LYS A 187 10.69 -0.80 -23.35
N MET A 188 9.91 -0.33 -22.35
CA MET A 188 9.02 0.82 -22.44
C MET A 188 9.41 1.96 -21.50
N LYS A 189 10.73 2.16 -21.30
CA LYS A 189 11.25 3.31 -20.54
C LYS A 189 10.96 4.62 -21.25
N ARG A 190 10.67 5.67 -20.48
CA ARG A 190 10.31 7.01 -20.98
C ARG A 190 11.54 7.82 -21.36
N SER A 191 12.34 7.29 -22.27
CA SER A 191 13.66 7.81 -22.69
C SER A 191 13.62 9.18 -23.38
N THR A 192 12.46 9.66 -23.83
CA THR A 192 12.29 11.00 -24.39
C THR A 192 12.34 12.08 -23.32
N ASP A 193 12.07 11.76 -22.07
CA ASP A 193 12.25 12.63 -20.90
C ASP A 193 13.41 12.09 -20.06
N ARG A 194 14.57 12.75 -20.14
CA ARG A 194 15.81 12.31 -19.48
C ARG A 194 15.69 12.21 -17.96
N ASP A 195 14.94 13.11 -17.34
CA ASP A 195 14.78 13.10 -15.87
C ASP A 195 13.83 12.00 -15.42
N VAL A 196 12.75 11.79 -16.16
CA VAL A 196 11.81 10.68 -15.91
C VAL A 196 12.52 9.34 -16.13
N ASP A 197 13.26 9.15 -17.24
CA ASP A 197 14.01 7.92 -17.52
C ASP A 197 15.02 7.60 -16.41
N ARG A 198 15.75 8.62 -15.95
CA ARG A 198 16.78 8.47 -14.93
C ARG A 198 16.21 8.23 -13.53
N ILE A 199 15.15 8.94 -13.16
CA ILE A 199 14.62 8.95 -11.78
C ILE A 199 13.50 7.93 -11.61
N GLN A 200 12.53 7.89 -12.54
CA GLN A 200 11.33 7.09 -12.40
C GLN A 200 11.46 5.69 -13.02
N ASP A 201 12.22 5.58 -14.13
CA ASP A 201 12.41 4.33 -14.88
C ASP A 201 13.84 3.77 -14.75
N GLY A 202 14.69 4.44 -13.95
CA GLY A 202 16.10 4.09 -13.79
C GLY A 202 16.35 2.96 -12.80
N GLY A 203 17.62 2.51 -12.74
CA GLY A 203 18.02 1.36 -11.92
C GLY A 203 17.69 1.49 -10.44
N ARG A 204 17.70 2.71 -9.86
CA ARG A 204 17.30 2.90 -8.46
C ARG A 204 15.80 2.66 -8.24
N ALA A 205 14.94 3.10 -9.15
CA ALA A 205 13.50 2.87 -9.05
C ALA A 205 13.19 1.37 -9.20
N ILE A 206 13.88 0.66 -10.12
CA ILE A 206 13.81 -0.80 -10.27
C ILE A 206 14.21 -1.47 -8.94
N ALA A 207 15.36 -1.14 -8.37
CA ALA A 207 15.84 -1.73 -7.12
C ALA A 207 14.89 -1.46 -5.93
N VAL A 208 14.23 -0.29 -5.91
CA VAL A 208 13.22 0.03 -4.88
C VAL A 208 11.98 -0.85 -5.05
N GLU A 209 11.48 -1.04 -6.27
CA GLU A 209 10.32 -1.90 -6.52
C GLU A 209 10.63 -3.36 -6.18
N GLU A 210 11.79 -3.89 -6.60
CA GLU A 210 12.23 -5.25 -6.26
C GLU A 210 12.36 -5.45 -4.75
N GLY A 211 13.06 -4.54 -4.06
CA GLY A 211 13.23 -4.62 -2.61
C GLY A 211 11.91 -4.51 -1.85
N MET A 212 10.98 -3.69 -2.33
CA MET A 212 9.64 -3.58 -1.76
C MET A 212 8.84 -4.86 -1.98
N THR A 213 8.89 -5.45 -3.17
CA THR A 213 8.23 -6.71 -3.50
C THR A 213 8.72 -7.84 -2.62
N ALA A 214 10.05 -7.97 -2.44
CA ALA A 214 10.65 -8.96 -1.54
C ALA A 214 10.25 -8.73 -0.07
N TYR A 215 10.21 -7.47 0.38
CA TYR A 215 9.74 -7.11 1.73
C TYR A 215 8.28 -7.53 1.95
N VAL A 216 7.39 -7.16 1.02
CA VAL A 216 5.97 -7.51 1.13
C VAL A 216 5.78 -9.02 1.10
N PHE A 217 6.54 -9.75 0.28
CA PHE A 217 6.50 -11.20 0.23
C PHE A 217 6.90 -11.84 1.58
N SER A 218 7.98 -11.35 2.18
CA SER A 218 8.42 -11.82 3.50
C SER A 218 7.36 -11.59 4.59
N MET A 219 6.69 -10.42 4.56
CA MET A 219 5.59 -10.13 5.48
C MET A 219 4.35 -10.97 5.21
N ALA A 220 4.02 -11.21 3.93
CA ALA A 220 2.87 -12.00 3.52
C ALA A 220 2.95 -13.46 3.99
N ARG A 221 4.14 -14.05 4.03
CA ARG A 221 4.36 -15.40 4.62
C ARG A 221 3.82 -15.50 6.05
N ALA A 222 4.06 -14.46 6.87
CA ALA A 222 3.55 -14.41 8.25
C ALA A 222 2.02 -14.20 8.34
N HIS A 223 1.37 -13.83 7.23
CA HIS A 223 -0.06 -13.55 7.13
C HIS A 223 -0.78 -14.48 6.14
N SER A 224 -0.31 -15.71 5.98
CA SER A 224 -0.89 -16.74 5.07
C SER A 224 -1.08 -16.21 3.64
N PHE A 225 -0.10 -15.44 3.13
CA PHE A 225 -0.10 -14.79 1.82
C PHE A 225 -1.35 -13.95 1.55
N PHE A 226 -1.95 -13.37 2.60
CA PHE A 226 -3.18 -12.60 2.56
C PHE A 226 -4.38 -13.34 1.96
N SER A 227 -4.34 -14.68 1.91
CA SER A 227 -5.45 -15.52 1.45
C SER A 227 -6.71 -15.16 2.23
N THR A 228 -7.81 -14.89 1.54
CA THR A 228 -9.08 -14.43 2.12
C THR A 228 -9.05 -13.08 2.87
N ALA A 229 -7.92 -12.38 2.91
CA ALA A 229 -7.83 -11.09 3.59
C ALA A 229 -8.61 -10.00 2.85
N ALA A 230 -9.44 -9.26 3.58
CA ALA A 230 -10.11 -8.06 3.09
C ALA A 230 -9.22 -6.81 3.23
N ALA A 231 -8.15 -6.88 4.03
CA ALA A 231 -7.23 -5.80 4.35
C ALA A 231 -5.86 -6.36 4.72
N ILE A 232 -4.82 -5.54 4.56
CA ILE A 232 -3.47 -5.87 5.01
C ILE A 232 -3.05 -4.98 6.18
N PRO A 233 -2.05 -5.39 7.00
CA PRO A 233 -1.51 -4.55 8.05
C PRO A 233 -1.05 -3.18 7.53
N ALA A 234 -1.46 -2.11 8.21
CA ALA A 234 -1.18 -0.74 7.75
C ALA A 234 0.31 -0.40 7.69
N GLU A 235 1.13 -1.06 8.51
CA GLU A 235 2.59 -0.93 8.52
C GLU A 235 3.23 -1.37 7.19
N ILE A 236 2.68 -2.38 6.53
CA ILE A 236 3.17 -2.85 5.22
C ILE A 236 2.95 -1.76 4.18
N VAL A 237 1.74 -1.19 4.12
CA VAL A 237 1.43 -0.08 3.19
C VAL A 237 2.29 1.15 3.47
N LYS A 238 2.47 1.51 4.75
CA LYS A 238 3.34 2.63 5.14
C LYS A 238 4.79 2.42 4.72
N ALA A 239 5.30 1.20 4.83
CA ALA A 239 6.65 0.87 4.38
C ALA A 239 6.78 1.05 2.85
N CYS A 240 5.82 0.55 2.06
CA CYS A 240 5.78 0.75 0.61
C CYS A 240 5.77 2.24 0.24
N GLN A 241 4.91 3.03 0.89
CA GLN A 241 4.83 4.47 0.67
C GLN A 241 6.14 5.20 1.06
N ALA A 242 6.77 4.80 2.17
CA ALA A 242 8.03 5.39 2.61
C ALA A 242 9.19 5.08 1.64
N MET A 243 9.30 3.83 1.16
CA MET A 243 10.31 3.43 0.18
C MET A 243 10.16 4.18 -1.14
N THR A 244 8.94 4.51 -1.54
CA THR A 244 8.60 5.15 -2.81
C THR A 244 8.32 6.65 -2.72
N ALA A 245 8.55 7.27 -1.55
CA ALA A 245 8.20 8.67 -1.28
C ALA A 245 8.82 9.69 -2.27
N HIS A 246 9.96 9.34 -2.87
CA HIS A 246 10.68 10.16 -3.84
C HIS A 246 10.32 9.85 -5.31
N LEU A 247 9.41 8.91 -5.55
CA LEU A 247 8.97 8.47 -6.88
C LEU A 247 7.55 9.00 -7.18
N GLU A 248 7.18 9.03 -8.45
CA GLU A 248 5.87 9.52 -8.90
C GLU A 248 4.68 8.77 -8.30
N VAL A 249 4.89 7.48 -7.98
CA VAL A 249 3.88 6.62 -7.34
C VAL A 249 3.51 7.08 -5.93
N SER A 250 4.28 7.96 -5.30
CA SER A 250 3.93 8.60 -4.01
C SER A 250 2.60 9.35 -4.04
N ARG A 251 2.09 9.67 -5.24
CA ARG A 251 0.76 10.27 -5.45
C ARG A 251 -0.39 9.27 -5.25
N ARG A 252 -0.10 7.96 -5.16
CA ARG A 252 -1.10 6.92 -4.93
C ARG A 252 -1.43 6.82 -3.45
N SER A 253 -2.72 6.68 -3.14
CA SER A 253 -3.20 6.56 -1.78
C SER A 253 -2.78 5.24 -1.12
N ALA A 254 -2.87 5.16 0.19
CA ALA A 254 -2.68 3.90 0.92
C ALA A 254 -3.65 2.81 0.43
N GLN A 255 -4.86 3.19 0.05
CA GLN A 255 -5.87 2.30 -0.49
C GLN A 255 -5.46 1.73 -1.86
N ASP A 256 -4.86 2.54 -2.75
CA ASP A 256 -4.35 2.08 -4.04
C ASP A 256 -3.27 1.01 -3.86
N TRP A 257 -2.36 1.21 -2.91
CA TRP A 257 -1.33 0.24 -2.55
C TRP A 257 -1.93 -1.07 -2.03
N GLU A 258 -2.90 -0.97 -1.14
CA GLU A 258 -3.59 -2.14 -0.60
C GLU A 258 -4.32 -2.93 -1.69
N TYR A 259 -5.00 -2.24 -2.63
CA TYR A 259 -5.61 -2.90 -3.79
C TYR A 259 -4.59 -3.61 -4.66
N ALA A 260 -3.45 -2.96 -4.95
CA ALA A 260 -2.40 -3.56 -5.77
C ALA A 260 -1.85 -4.84 -5.13
N ILE A 261 -1.51 -4.78 -3.84
CA ILE A 261 -0.98 -5.92 -3.10
C ILE A 261 -2.00 -7.06 -3.05
N LEU A 262 -3.23 -6.79 -2.60
CA LEU A 262 -4.27 -7.84 -2.51
C LEU A 262 -4.63 -8.45 -3.87
N ALA A 263 -4.69 -7.64 -4.92
CA ALA A 263 -4.97 -8.13 -6.26
C ALA A 263 -3.83 -9.03 -6.78
N GLY A 264 -2.56 -8.63 -6.54
CA GLY A 264 -1.40 -9.44 -6.89
C GLY A 264 -1.38 -10.79 -6.17
N TYR A 265 -1.66 -10.80 -4.86
CA TYR A 265 -1.67 -12.05 -4.08
C TYR A 265 -2.82 -12.99 -4.45
N ARG A 266 -3.99 -12.50 -4.83
CA ARG A 266 -5.07 -13.34 -5.37
C ARG A 266 -4.66 -14.05 -6.64
N VAL A 267 -4.00 -13.34 -7.56
CA VAL A 267 -3.50 -13.95 -8.81
C VAL A 267 -2.30 -14.87 -8.54
N PHE A 268 -1.44 -14.54 -7.59
CA PHE A 268 -0.34 -15.39 -7.14
C PHE A 268 -0.86 -16.74 -6.62
N GLU A 269 -1.93 -16.75 -5.81
CA GLU A 269 -2.56 -17.98 -5.30
C GLU A 269 -3.06 -18.87 -6.45
N GLU A 270 -3.70 -18.29 -7.46
CA GLU A 270 -4.15 -19.02 -8.66
C GLU A 270 -2.99 -19.57 -9.49
N LEU A 271 -1.95 -18.76 -9.72
CA LEU A 271 -0.76 -19.17 -10.48
C LEU A 271 -0.03 -20.33 -9.80
N THR A 272 0.14 -20.27 -8.49
CA THR A 272 0.83 -21.31 -7.72
C THR A 272 0.01 -22.60 -7.65
N ALA A 273 -1.30 -22.50 -7.45
CA ALA A 273 -2.21 -23.65 -7.40
C ALA A 273 -2.27 -24.40 -8.75
N ASN A 274 -2.21 -23.67 -9.86
CA ASN A 274 -2.35 -24.23 -11.22
C ASN A 274 -1.01 -24.40 -11.95
N LYS A 275 0.13 -24.08 -11.30
CA LYS A 275 1.48 -24.17 -11.88
C LYS A 275 1.62 -23.40 -13.19
N GLY A 276 1.15 -22.14 -13.19
CA GLY A 276 1.15 -21.26 -14.34
C GLY A 276 -0.24 -20.79 -14.75
N GLY A 277 -0.34 -20.17 -15.91
CA GLY A 277 -1.59 -19.64 -16.45
C GLY A 277 -1.43 -18.26 -17.06
N THR A 278 -2.52 -17.67 -17.51
CA THR A 278 -2.51 -16.35 -18.13
C THR A 278 -3.09 -15.30 -17.20
N VAL A 279 -2.35 -14.22 -17.05
CA VAL A 279 -2.71 -13.05 -16.27
C VAL A 279 -3.12 -11.92 -17.20
N HIS A 280 -4.31 -11.38 -16.97
CA HIS A 280 -4.89 -10.30 -17.77
C HIS A 280 -4.87 -9.01 -16.99
N LEU A 281 -4.29 -7.96 -17.56
CA LEU A 281 -4.19 -6.62 -16.97
C LEU A 281 -5.06 -5.64 -17.74
N ASP A 282 -5.77 -4.77 -17.03
CA ASP A 282 -6.42 -3.56 -17.58
C ASP A 282 -6.06 -2.37 -16.68
N LEU A 283 -5.25 -1.46 -17.20
CA LEU A 283 -4.75 -0.30 -16.48
C LEU A 283 -5.83 0.79 -16.30
N HIS A 284 -6.80 0.87 -17.20
CA HIS A 284 -7.91 1.82 -17.05
C HIS A 284 -8.93 1.33 -16.01
N ALA A 285 -9.27 0.03 -16.06
CA ALA A 285 -10.12 -0.59 -15.05
C ALA A 285 -9.37 -0.84 -13.73
N ARG A 286 -8.03 -0.74 -13.75
CA ARG A 286 -7.15 -1.00 -12.60
C ARG A 286 -7.33 -2.42 -12.06
N THR A 287 -7.40 -3.38 -12.96
CA THR A 287 -7.62 -4.79 -12.62
C THR A 287 -6.50 -5.69 -13.11
N ILE A 288 -6.27 -6.74 -12.36
CA ILE A 288 -5.46 -7.89 -12.72
C ILE A 288 -6.28 -9.14 -12.41
N THR A 289 -6.41 -10.03 -13.38
CA THR A 289 -7.21 -11.26 -13.28
C THR A 289 -6.47 -12.44 -13.85
N TYR A 290 -6.89 -13.64 -13.49
CA TYR A 290 -6.29 -14.91 -13.86
C TYR A 290 -7.21 -15.71 -14.77
N SER A 291 -6.63 -16.48 -15.70
CA SER A 291 -7.30 -17.56 -16.41
C SER A 291 -6.40 -18.81 -16.51
N VAL A 292 -7.03 -19.96 -16.43
CA VAL A 292 -6.34 -21.27 -16.50
C VAL A 292 -5.63 -21.41 -17.86
N PRO A 293 -4.44 -22.06 -17.94
CA PRO A 293 -3.79 -22.37 -19.21
C PRO A 293 -4.75 -23.05 -20.17
N ARG A 294 -4.82 -22.59 -21.42
CA ARG A 294 -5.58 -23.31 -22.44
C ARG A 294 -4.87 -24.64 -22.69
N SER A 295 -5.62 -25.73 -22.62
CA SER A 295 -5.14 -27.06 -23.01
C SER A 295 -4.78 -27.08 -24.50
N GLY A 296 -3.59 -26.64 -24.83
CA GLY A 296 -3.07 -26.46 -26.20
C GLY A 296 -1.75 -25.71 -26.27
N ASP A 297 -1.37 -24.99 -25.22
CA ASP A 297 -0.14 -24.20 -25.20
C ASP A 297 1.08 -24.96 -24.63
N ALA A 298 0.90 -26.25 -24.31
CA ALA A 298 1.95 -27.13 -23.76
C ALA A 298 2.69 -27.99 -24.81
N GLU A 299 2.39 -27.87 -26.09
CA GLU A 299 3.08 -28.58 -27.18
C GLU A 299 3.74 -27.58 -28.13
N GLY A 300 4.89 -27.09 -27.73
CA GLY A 300 5.83 -26.37 -28.57
C GLY A 300 7.23 -26.79 -28.18
N GLU A 301 7.77 -27.75 -28.94
CA GLU A 301 9.13 -28.30 -28.87
C GLU A 301 10.23 -27.25 -28.80
#